data_b97381cabaa6047f16008783573cadd4
#
_entry.id   b97381cabaa6047f16008783573cadd4
#
_cell.length_a   1.000
_cell.length_b   1.000
_cell.length_c   1.000
_cell.angle_alpha   90.00
_cell.angle_beta   90.00
_cell.angle_gamma   90.00
#
_symmetry.space_group_name_H-M   'P 1'
#
loop_
_entity.id
_entity.type
_entity.pdbx_description
1 polymer ?
#
loop_
_entity_poly.entity_id
_entity_poly.type
_entity_poly.pdbx_seq_one_letter_code
_entity_poly.pdbx_strand_id
1 'polypeptide(L)'
;MSTESQREGLVQQPEVQKQRVRQHTVQQRIVQQAIRYATQNGLMPLPVPNVRIIYTQQHHPRVPVMYDPTIVIIFQGQKIGYLGGKTFQYDPENYLLMTVPLPFECETIACAEQPLVGIALRIDIQMLQDLLLDIGDDDSVIRPCSDTCGVSSAPLTDEILCAVERLLEAMNNPRDARVLGPSIVREIVYHMLCGERGAALQALVNRHTHFSRIAKALRHIENHYAESLSVEQLANEVNMSVSAFHQNFKAVTNTSPLQYLKSYRLHKSRLMMLNDGLRAGVAASRVGYESVSQFSREFKRYFGAPPGDEIARLKATNTVVEGR
;
A
#
# COMPACT_ATOMS: atom_id res chain seq x y z
N MET A 1 39.14 -19.43 -23.97
CA MET A 1 38.38 -18.47 -23.15
C MET A 1 36.97 -18.97 -22.80
N SER A 2 36.75 -20.29 -22.60
CA SER A 2 35.37 -20.82 -22.37
C SER A 2 35.21 -21.67 -21.10
N THR A 3 36.22 -21.76 -20.25
CA THR A 3 36.19 -22.64 -19.05
C THR A 3 36.03 -21.90 -17.72
N GLU A 4 36.29 -20.60 -17.67
CA GLU A 4 36.13 -19.80 -16.45
C GLU A 4 34.66 -19.37 -16.21
N SER A 5 33.92 -19.02 -17.29
CA SER A 5 32.52 -18.60 -17.21
C SER A 5 31.57 -19.73 -16.75
N GLN A 6 31.92 -20.99 -16.98
CA GLN A 6 31.14 -22.15 -16.50
C GLN A 6 31.43 -22.53 -15.06
N ARG A 7 32.59 -22.15 -14.50
CA ARG A 7 32.94 -22.39 -13.10
C ARG A 7 32.28 -21.37 -12.15
N GLU A 8 32.10 -20.13 -12.56
CA GLU A 8 31.40 -19.11 -11.76
C GLU A 8 29.92 -19.41 -11.59
N GLY A 9 29.23 -19.96 -12.61
CA GLY A 9 27.82 -20.34 -12.52
C GLY A 9 27.53 -21.53 -11.60
N LEU A 10 28.51 -22.42 -11.37
CA LEU A 10 28.37 -23.62 -10.53
C LEU A 10 28.63 -23.34 -9.04
N VAL A 11 29.38 -22.29 -8.72
CA VAL A 11 29.69 -21.90 -7.31
C VAL A 11 28.57 -21.03 -6.72
N GLN A 12 27.80 -20.30 -7.52
CA GLN A 12 26.73 -19.42 -7.04
C GLN A 12 25.45 -20.18 -6.63
N GLN A 13 25.19 -21.36 -7.16
CA GLN A 13 23.98 -22.15 -6.85
C GLN A 13 23.85 -22.56 -5.35
N PRO A 14 24.90 -23.04 -4.66
CA PRO A 14 24.77 -23.43 -3.26
C PRO A 14 24.60 -22.24 -2.30
N GLU A 15 25.13 -21.05 -2.61
CA GLU A 15 24.95 -19.85 -1.78
C GLU A 15 23.53 -19.30 -1.90
N VAL A 16 23.00 -19.20 -3.10
CA VAL A 16 21.61 -18.79 -3.36
C VAL A 16 20.61 -19.74 -2.67
N GLN A 17 20.91 -21.03 -2.69
CA GLN A 17 20.05 -22.03 -2.03
C GLN A 17 20.15 -21.94 -0.49
N LYS A 18 21.31 -21.70 0.05
CA LYS A 18 21.50 -21.45 1.50
C LYS A 18 20.77 -20.17 1.95
N GLN A 19 20.83 -19.11 1.16
CA GLN A 19 20.14 -17.85 1.44
C GLN A 19 18.63 -18.05 1.44
N ARG A 20 18.05 -18.74 0.45
CA ARG A 20 16.62 -19.07 0.40
C ARG A 20 16.15 -19.88 1.60
N VAL A 21 16.93 -20.88 2.02
CA VAL A 21 16.62 -21.70 3.22
C VAL A 21 16.64 -20.82 4.48
N ARG A 22 17.61 -19.91 4.59
CA ARG A 22 17.71 -18.99 5.73
C ARG A 22 16.52 -18.01 5.77
N GLN A 23 16.17 -17.40 4.64
CA GLN A 23 15.00 -16.52 4.52
C GLN A 23 13.71 -17.26 4.92
N HIS A 24 13.49 -18.45 4.41
CA HIS A 24 12.32 -19.26 4.75
C HIS A 24 12.23 -19.57 6.26
N THR A 25 13.35 -19.86 6.91
CA THR A 25 13.39 -20.09 8.36
C THR A 25 13.06 -18.82 9.15
N VAL A 26 13.57 -17.65 8.74
CA VAL A 26 13.24 -16.36 9.38
C VAL A 26 11.77 -16.04 9.17
N GLN A 27 11.24 -16.19 7.97
CA GLN A 27 9.83 -15.95 7.66
C GLN A 27 8.90 -16.84 8.51
N GLN A 28 9.23 -18.11 8.70
CA GLN A 28 8.44 -19.01 9.57
C GLN A 28 8.39 -18.50 11.02
N ARG A 29 9.51 -18.02 11.57
CA ARG A 29 9.53 -17.43 12.92
C ARG A 29 8.71 -16.16 13.00
N ILE A 30 8.83 -15.28 11.97
CA ILE A 30 8.02 -14.07 11.83
C ILE A 30 6.53 -14.41 11.83
N VAL A 31 6.10 -15.39 11.03
CA VAL A 31 4.71 -15.86 10.97
C VAL A 31 4.21 -16.32 12.33
N GLN A 32 4.98 -17.14 13.04
CA GLN A 32 4.61 -17.64 14.38
C GLN A 32 4.47 -16.50 15.40
N GLN A 33 5.33 -15.48 15.33
CA GLN A 33 5.24 -14.31 16.20
C GLN A 33 4.06 -13.41 15.82
N ALA A 34 3.89 -13.15 14.53
CA ALA A 34 2.85 -12.26 14.00
C ALA A 34 1.43 -12.77 14.29
N ILE A 35 1.19 -14.08 14.16
CA ILE A 35 -0.11 -14.69 14.43
C ILE A 35 -0.59 -14.45 15.88
N ARG A 36 0.31 -14.27 16.85
CA ARG A 36 -0.06 -13.95 18.25
C ARG A 36 -0.83 -12.63 18.37
N TYR A 37 -0.64 -11.71 17.44
CA TYR A 37 -1.33 -10.42 17.38
C TYR A 37 -2.60 -10.45 16.53
N ALA A 38 -2.86 -11.55 15.82
CA ALA A 38 -4.00 -11.73 14.94
C ALA A 38 -5.23 -12.24 15.72
N THR A 39 -6.02 -11.35 16.26
CA THR A 39 -7.22 -11.70 17.04
C THR A 39 -8.46 -11.96 16.17
N GLN A 40 -8.46 -11.48 14.93
CA GLN A 40 -9.55 -11.63 13.96
C GLN A 40 -9.02 -11.46 12.53
N ASN A 41 -9.85 -11.79 11.54
CA ASN A 41 -9.52 -11.48 10.14
C ASN A 41 -9.51 -9.97 9.88
N GLY A 42 -8.59 -9.49 9.06
CA GLY A 42 -8.49 -8.11 8.61
C GLY A 42 -7.20 -7.40 9.03
N LEU A 43 -7.27 -6.07 9.11
CA LEU A 43 -6.19 -5.19 9.57
C LEU A 43 -6.42 -4.80 11.02
N MET A 44 -5.44 -5.07 11.88
CA MET A 44 -5.51 -4.72 13.30
C MET A 44 -4.29 -3.88 13.69
N PRO A 45 -4.46 -2.84 14.52
CA PRO A 45 -3.35 -2.03 14.99
C PRO A 45 -2.40 -2.87 15.86
N LEU A 46 -1.12 -2.60 15.74
CA LEU A 46 -0.08 -3.17 16.59
C LEU A 46 0.38 -2.13 17.64
N PRO A 47 1.08 -2.54 18.71
CA PRO A 47 1.56 -1.64 19.76
C PRO A 47 2.54 -0.55 19.30
N VAL A 48 3.06 -0.65 18.07
CA VAL A 48 3.95 0.34 17.46
C VAL A 48 3.12 1.25 16.53
N PRO A 49 3.24 2.59 16.64
CA PRO A 49 2.52 3.51 15.78
C PRO A 49 2.73 3.25 14.29
N ASN A 50 1.69 3.45 13.49
CA ASN A 50 1.71 3.26 12.04
C ASN A 50 1.96 1.82 11.56
N VAL A 51 1.93 0.84 12.46
CA VAL A 51 2.09 -0.59 12.14
C VAL A 51 0.78 -1.32 12.39
N ARG A 52 0.35 -2.15 11.42
CA ARG A 52 -0.83 -3.00 11.52
C ARG A 52 -0.48 -4.42 11.12
N ILE A 53 -1.09 -5.41 11.77
CA ILE A 53 -1.06 -6.80 11.31
C ILE A 53 -2.14 -7.00 10.25
N ILE A 54 -1.80 -7.74 9.21
CA ILE A 54 -2.72 -8.24 8.19
C ILE A 54 -2.90 -9.73 8.43
N TYR A 55 -4.13 -10.18 8.64
CA TYR A 55 -4.42 -11.58 8.83
C TYR A 55 -5.76 -11.97 8.21
N THR A 56 -5.80 -13.07 7.47
CA THR A 56 -7.05 -13.70 7.04
C THR A 56 -6.84 -15.18 6.70
N GLN A 57 -7.83 -16.00 7.05
CA GLN A 57 -7.93 -17.42 6.68
C GLN A 57 -8.82 -17.63 5.45
N GLN A 58 -9.32 -16.54 4.85
CA GLN A 58 -10.29 -16.62 3.78
C GLN A 58 -9.71 -16.10 2.47
N HIS A 59 -9.99 -16.79 1.39
CA HIS A 59 -9.79 -16.27 0.06
C HIS A 59 -10.77 -15.10 -0.18
N HIS A 60 -10.24 -13.96 -0.62
CA HIS A 60 -11.05 -12.83 -1.06
C HIS A 60 -10.86 -12.67 -2.56
N PRO A 61 -11.94 -12.78 -3.35
CA PRO A 61 -11.86 -12.58 -4.79
C PRO A 61 -11.47 -11.14 -5.10
N ARG A 62 -11.07 -10.90 -6.34
CA ARG A 62 -10.73 -9.58 -6.84
C ARG A 62 -11.85 -8.57 -6.60
N VAL A 63 -11.60 -7.58 -5.77
CA VAL A 63 -12.55 -6.52 -5.37
C VAL A 63 -11.88 -5.15 -5.38
N PRO A 64 -12.62 -4.07 -5.66
CA PRO A 64 -12.11 -2.71 -5.55
C PRO A 64 -11.77 -2.35 -4.11
N VAL A 65 -10.55 -1.85 -3.91
CA VAL A 65 -10.02 -1.36 -2.63
C VAL A 65 -9.42 0.04 -2.82
N MET A 66 -9.26 0.76 -1.73
CA MET A 66 -8.53 2.02 -1.68
C MET A 66 -7.48 1.90 -0.59
N TYR A 67 -6.22 2.01 -0.96
CA TYR A 67 -5.12 2.04 0.00
C TYR A 67 -4.59 3.47 0.16
N ASP A 68 -4.32 3.85 1.39
CA ASP A 68 -3.48 5.00 1.72
C ASP A 68 -2.00 4.69 1.44
N PRO A 69 -1.11 5.70 1.39
CA PRO A 69 0.33 5.47 1.26
C PRO A 69 0.83 4.50 2.34
N THR A 70 1.28 3.33 1.91
CA THR A 70 1.64 2.24 2.81
C THR A 70 2.63 1.28 2.16
N ILE A 71 3.38 0.60 3.00
CA ILE A 71 4.23 -0.53 2.64
C ILE A 71 3.53 -1.78 3.16
N VAL A 72 3.31 -2.79 2.30
CA VAL A 72 2.72 -4.06 2.68
C VAL A 72 3.75 -5.17 2.52
N ILE A 73 4.06 -5.86 3.61
CA ILE A 73 4.97 -6.99 3.65
C ILE A 73 4.17 -8.23 4.03
N ILE A 74 4.16 -9.24 3.16
CA ILE A 74 3.50 -10.52 3.38
C ILE A 74 4.54 -11.56 3.75
N PHE A 75 4.31 -12.32 4.82
CA PHE A 75 5.19 -13.38 5.29
C PHE A 75 4.67 -14.77 4.92
N GLN A 76 3.35 -14.89 4.75
CA GLN A 76 2.66 -16.12 4.34
C GLN A 76 1.39 -15.77 3.57
N GLY A 77 1.05 -16.60 2.57
CA GLY A 77 -0.05 -16.34 1.65
C GLY A 77 0.38 -15.36 0.56
N GLN A 78 -0.59 -14.84 -0.20
CA GLN A 78 -0.34 -13.99 -1.36
C GLN A 78 -1.46 -13.00 -1.56
N LYS A 79 -1.12 -11.79 -2.00
CA LYS A 79 -2.06 -10.82 -2.53
C LYS A 79 -1.66 -10.40 -3.95
N ILE A 80 -2.65 -10.11 -4.77
CA ILE A 80 -2.46 -9.65 -6.14
C ILE A 80 -3.22 -8.34 -6.31
N GLY A 81 -2.49 -7.28 -6.63
CA GLY A 81 -3.05 -5.97 -6.96
C GLY A 81 -3.18 -5.80 -8.47
N TYR A 82 -4.27 -5.18 -8.92
CA TYR A 82 -4.54 -4.91 -10.33
C TYR A 82 -4.81 -3.42 -10.53
N LEU A 83 -4.01 -2.77 -11.36
CA LEU A 83 -4.15 -1.34 -11.67
C LEU A 83 -3.83 -1.08 -13.14
N GLY A 84 -4.84 -0.64 -13.91
CA GLY A 84 -4.67 -0.22 -15.31
C GLY A 84 -4.00 -1.26 -16.21
N GLY A 85 -4.37 -2.53 -16.07
CA GLY A 85 -3.82 -3.64 -16.84
C GLY A 85 -2.46 -4.15 -16.33
N LYS A 86 -1.86 -3.52 -15.33
CA LYS A 86 -0.68 -4.02 -14.63
C LYS A 86 -1.08 -4.87 -13.45
N THR A 87 -0.28 -5.89 -13.14
CA THR A 87 -0.45 -6.78 -11.99
C THR A 87 0.75 -6.61 -11.05
N PHE A 88 0.46 -6.49 -9.76
CA PHE A 88 1.45 -6.36 -8.70
C PHE A 88 1.26 -7.53 -7.73
N GLN A 89 2.22 -8.44 -7.73
CA GLN A 89 2.24 -9.55 -6.79
C GLN A 89 3.01 -9.12 -5.55
N TYR A 90 2.47 -9.38 -4.38
CA TYR A 90 3.13 -9.20 -3.10
C TYR A 90 2.85 -10.41 -2.21
N ASP A 91 3.95 -11.02 -1.81
CA ASP A 91 4.03 -12.35 -1.22
C ASP A 91 5.29 -12.42 -0.33
N PRO A 92 5.69 -13.60 0.19
CA PRO A 92 6.90 -13.73 0.98
C PRO A 92 8.22 -13.34 0.30
N GLU A 93 8.23 -13.16 -1.01
CA GLU A 93 9.42 -12.74 -1.76
C GLU A 93 9.41 -11.23 -2.10
N ASN A 94 8.23 -10.61 -2.17
CA ASN A 94 8.09 -9.22 -2.64
C ASN A 94 7.15 -8.42 -1.73
N TYR A 95 7.58 -7.22 -1.33
CA TYR A 95 6.70 -6.27 -0.68
C TYR A 95 6.02 -5.35 -1.69
N LEU A 96 4.87 -4.79 -1.32
CA LEU A 96 4.20 -3.74 -2.09
C LEU A 96 4.50 -2.38 -1.46
N LEU A 97 4.89 -1.43 -2.29
CA LEU A 97 5.04 -0.03 -1.94
C LEU A 97 3.96 0.79 -2.64
N MET A 98 3.12 1.47 -1.86
CA MET A 98 2.20 2.49 -2.34
C MET A 98 2.57 3.85 -1.79
N THR A 99 2.83 4.79 -2.68
CA THR A 99 3.33 6.12 -2.34
C THR A 99 2.25 7.21 -2.42
N VAL A 100 1.11 6.92 -3.05
CA VAL A 100 -0.05 7.80 -3.11
C VAL A 100 -1.32 6.98 -2.87
N PRO A 101 -2.41 7.60 -2.40
CA PRO A 101 -3.69 6.91 -2.30
C PRO A 101 -4.16 6.47 -3.69
N LEU A 102 -4.47 5.18 -3.85
CA LEU A 102 -4.88 4.64 -5.14
C LEU A 102 -6.09 3.73 -4.99
N PRO A 103 -7.15 3.96 -5.81
CA PRO A 103 -8.17 2.97 -6.04
C PRO A 103 -7.62 1.90 -6.98
N PHE A 104 -7.50 0.66 -6.52
CA PHE A 104 -7.14 -0.48 -7.35
C PHE A 104 -7.94 -1.72 -6.95
N GLU A 105 -7.83 -2.80 -7.68
CA GLU A 105 -8.48 -4.04 -7.32
C GLU A 105 -7.46 -4.97 -6.67
N CYS A 106 -7.90 -5.69 -5.65
CA CYS A 106 -7.03 -6.60 -4.90
C CYS A 106 -7.72 -7.95 -4.74
N GLU A 107 -6.94 -8.99 -4.93
CA GLU A 107 -7.29 -10.38 -4.62
C GLU A 107 -6.39 -10.88 -3.49
N THR A 108 -6.95 -11.67 -2.58
CA THR A 108 -6.21 -12.28 -1.48
C THR A 108 -6.33 -13.79 -1.57
N ILE A 109 -5.20 -14.48 -1.66
CA ILE A 109 -5.12 -15.93 -1.74
C ILE A 109 -4.68 -16.47 -0.38
N ALA A 110 -5.63 -17.06 0.35
CA ALA A 110 -5.44 -17.64 1.67
C ALA A 110 -6.44 -18.77 1.92
N CYS A 111 -6.13 -19.65 2.85
CA CYS A 111 -7.03 -20.68 3.38
C CYS A 111 -6.75 -20.90 4.87
N ALA A 112 -7.52 -21.75 5.54
CA ALA A 112 -7.37 -22.01 6.97
C ALA A 112 -6.01 -22.66 7.31
N GLU A 113 -5.50 -23.52 6.43
CA GLU A 113 -4.21 -24.21 6.57
C GLU A 113 -3.02 -23.31 6.26
N GLN A 114 -3.23 -22.32 5.38
CA GLN A 114 -2.24 -21.33 5.00
C GLN A 114 -2.88 -19.94 5.01
N PRO A 115 -3.05 -19.34 6.20
CA PRO A 115 -3.60 -17.98 6.31
C PRO A 115 -2.66 -16.96 5.69
N LEU A 116 -3.22 -15.86 5.19
CA LEU A 116 -2.45 -14.69 4.86
C LEU A 116 -1.97 -14.04 6.15
N VAL A 117 -0.66 -13.85 6.27
CA VAL A 117 -0.02 -13.16 7.41
C VAL A 117 0.94 -12.13 6.89
N GLY A 118 0.82 -10.89 7.35
CA GLY A 118 1.70 -9.81 6.95
C GLY A 118 1.57 -8.59 7.86
N ILE A 119 2.30 -7.55 7.54
CA ILE A 119 2.18 -6.23 8.16
C ILE A 119 1.96 -5.15 7.13
N ALA A 120 1.27 -4.09 7.54
CA ALA A 120 1.17 -2.83 6.81
C ALA A 120 1.85 -1.74 7.63
N LEU A 121 2.78 -1.02 7.00
CA LEU A 121 3.49 0.12 7.55
C LEU A 121 3.01 1.38 6.87
N ARG A 122 2.30 2.26 7.59
CA ARG A 122 1.93 3.57 7.05
C ARG A 122 3.18 4.43 6.91
N ILE A 123 3.36 5.05 5.74
CA ILE A 123 4.53 5.89 5.47
C ILE A 123 4.38 7.20 6.26
N ASP A 124 5.33 7.45 7.14
CA ASP A 124 5.47 8.72 7.88
C ASP A 124 6.39 9.64 7.08
N ILE A 125 5.81 10.72 6.54
CA ILE A 125 6.53 11.69 5.70
C ILE A 125 7.61 12.43 6.49
N GLN A 126 7.36 12.74 7.78
CA GLN A 126 8.37 13.42 8.60
C GLN A 126 9.57 12.51 8.85
N MET A 127 9.33 11.26 9.26
CA MET A 127 10.39 10.27 9.43
C MET A 127 11.19 10.06 8.12
N LEU A 128 10.52 10.06 6.96
CA LEU A 128 11.17 9.90 5.67
C LEU A 128 12.04 11.13 5.32
N GLN A 129 11.58 12.35 5.66
CA GLN A 129 12.38 13.57 5.52
C GLN A 129 13.64 13.54 6.39
N ASP A 130 13.49 13.16 7.65
CA ASP A 130 14.60 13.05 8.59
C ASP A 130 15.62 11.98 8.14
N LEU A 131 15.14 10.85 7.59
CA LEU A 131 16.02 9.83 6.99
C LEU A 131 16.84 10.37 5.82
N LEU A 132 16.19 11.11 4.91
CA LEU A 132 16.88 11.67 3.74
C LEU A 132 17.90 12.74 4.14
N LEU A 133 17.63 13.53 5.18
CA LEU A 133 18.59 14.49 5.72
C LEU A 133 19.80 13.79 6.34
N ASP A 134 19.59 12.68 7.05
CA ASP A 134 20.69 11.90 7.65
C ASP A 134 21.54 11.17 6.61
N ILE A 135 20.93 10.72 5.48
CA ILE A 135 21.66 10.14 4.34
C ILE A 135 22.50 11.20 3.64
N GLY A 136 22.03 12.48 3.63
CA GLY A 136 22.70 13.58 2.94
C GLY A 136 22.64 13.47 1.41
N ASP A 137 23.58 14.15 0.74
CA ASP A 137 23.64 14.21 -0.73
C ASP A 137 24.39 13.02 -1.36
N ASP A 138 24.40 11.86 -0.70
CA ASP A 138 25.05 10.66 -1.26
C ASP A 138 24.12 9.99 -2.30
N ASP A 139 24.21 10.47 -3.53
CA ASP A 139 23.46 9.95 -4.69
C ASP A 139 23.72 8.45 -4.96
N SER A 140 24.76 7.86 -4.35
CA SER A 140 25.07 6.43 -4.53
C SER A 140 24.14 5.51 -3.73
N VAL A 141 23.49 6.03 -2.69
CA VAL A 141 22.61 5.25 -1.79
C VAL A 141 21.26 4.98 -2.41
N ILE A 142 20.70 5.94 -3.17
CA ILE A 142 19.35 5.83 -3.75
C ILE A 142 19.46 5.61 -5.25
N ARG A 143 19.07 4.42 -5.70
CA ARG A 143 19.12 4.08 -7.13
C ARG A 143 18.08 4.86 -7.92
N PRO A 144 18.45 5.51 -9.04
CA PRO A 144 17.48 6.18 -9.92
C PRO A 144 16.42 5.19 -10.41
N CYS A 145 15.16 5.57 -10.33
CA CYS A 145 14.07 4.78 -10.87
C CYS A 145 13.30 5.64 -11.89
N SER A 146 13.12 5.11 -13.09
CA SER A 146 12.34 5.77 -14.15
C SER A 146 10.82 5.58 -13.98
N ASP A 147 10.40 4.72 -13.06
CA ASP A 147 8.99 4.39 -12.86
C ASP A 147 8.32 5.42 -11.94
N THR A 148 7.43 6.23 -12.52
CA THR A 148 6.67 7.27 -11.83
C THR A 148 5.35 6.79 -11.26
N CYS A 149 5.08 5.47 -11.30
CA CYS A 149 3.83 4.90 -10.81
C CYS A 149 3.75 4.97 -9.28
N GLY A 150 2.60 5.38 -8.77
CA GLY A 150 2.33 5.47 -7.32
C GLY A 150 2.23 4.12 -6.60
N VAL A 151 2.37 3.00 -7.32
CA VAL A 151 2.43 1.64 -6.77
C VAL A 151 3.54 0.85 -7.44
N SER A 152 4.29 0.09 -6.66
CA SER A 152 5.36 -0.79 -7.14
C SER A 152 5.55 -1.99 -6.21
N SER A 153 6.14 -3.05 -6.72
CA SER A 153 6.57 -4.19 -5.95
C SER A 153 8.09 -4.31 -6.03
N ALA A 154 8.73 -4.77 -4.96
CA ALA A 154 10.17 -4.93 -4.87
C ALA A 154 10.54 -6.14 -4.01
N PRO A 155 11.73 -6.74 -4.23
CA PRO A 155 12.19 -7.88 -3.47
C PRO A 155 12.31 -7.58 -1.98
N LEU A 156 11.90 -8.55 -1.15
CA LEU A 156 12.06 -8.51 0.29
C LEU A 156 13.46 -9.03 0.66
N THR A 157 14.30 -8.15 1.20
CA THR A 157 15.69 -8.48 1.52
C THR A 157 15.83 -9.07 2.93
N ASP A 158 16.99 -9.71 3.20
CA ASP A 158 17.30 -10.29 4.50
C ASP A 158 17.34 -9.21 5.60
N GLU A 159 17.85 -8.02 5.28
CA GLU A 159 17.94 -6.89 6.21
C GLU A 159 16.53 -6.44 6.65
N ILE A 160 15.61 -6.34 5.70
CA ILE A 160 14.21 -5.99 5.99
C ILE A 160 13.57 -7.08 6.86
N LEU A 161 13.76 -8.35 6.53
CA LEU A 161 13.21 -9.47 7.31
C LEU A 161 13.77 -9.50 8.75
N CYS A 162 15.08 -9.31 8.92
CA CYS A 162 15.72 -9.24 10.24
C CYS A 162 15.20 -8.06 11.08
N ALA A 163 14.96 -6.91 10.45
CA ALA A 163 14.40 -5.75 11.13
C ALA A 163 12.93 -6.01 11.54
N VAL A 164 12.13 -6.66 10.66
CA VAL A 164 10.75 -7.04 10.97
C VAL A 164 10.71 -8.06 12.11
N GLU A 165 11.58 -9.06 12.13
CA GLU A 165 11.67 -10.05 13.23
C GLU A 165 11.92 -9.34 14.57
N ARG A 166 12.88 -8.41 14.63
CA ARG A 166 13.16 -7.60 15.83
C ARG A 166 12.00 -6.68 16.22
N LEU A 167 11.25 -6.15 15.24
CA LEU A 167 10.07 -5.36 15.50
C LEU A 167 9.00 -6.19 16.24
N LEU A 168 8.74 -7.41 15.76
CA LEU A 168 7.78 -8.33 16.39
C LEU A 168 8.27 -8.77 17.78
N GLU A 169 9.57 -9.01 17.96
CA GLU A 169 10.16 -9.32 19.26
C GLU A 169 10.00 -8.17 20.26
N ALA A 170 10.31 -6.93 19.84
CA ALA A 170 10.16 -5.76 20.69
C ALA A 170 8.71 -5.55 21.16
N MET A 171 7.72 -5.95 20.36
CA MET A 171 6.30 -5.85 20.74
C MET A 171 5.87 -6.81 21.84
N ASN A 172 6.65 -7.85 22.19
CA ASN A 172 6.36 -8.71 23.34
C ASN A 172 6.44 -7.97 24.69
N ASN A 173 7.11 -6.81 24.73
CA ASN A 173 7.21 -5.95 25.90
C ASN A 173 6.68 -4.54 25.56
N PRO A 174 5.66 -4.03 26.27
CA PRO A 174 5.08 -2.69 25.99
C PRO A 174 6.08 -1.53 26.08
N ARG A 175 7.12 -1.63 26.93
CA ARG A 175 8.20 -0.63 27.02
C ARG A 175 9.05 -0.66 25.76
N ASP A 176 9.49 -1.87 25.33
CA ASP A 176 10.34 -2.05 24.18
C ASP A 176 9.61 -1.68 22.89
N ALA A 177 8.33 -2.03 22.76
CA ALA A 177 7.47 -1.61 21.65
C ALA A 177 7.45 -0.09 21.51
N ARG A 178 7.31 0.64 22.63
CA ARG A 178 7.24 2.10 22.64
C ARG A 178 8.58 2.77 22.37
N VAL A 179 9.69 2.21 22.92
CA VAL A 179 11.02 2.82 22.83
C VAL A 179 11.77 2.39 21.58
N LEU A 180 11.80 1.10 21.29
CA LEU A 180 12.56 0.53 20.17
C LEU A 180 11.75 0.46 18.87
N GLY A 181 10.44 0.24 18.97
CA GLY A 181 9.57 0.05 17.82
C GLY A 181 9.70 1.13 16.74
N PRO A 182 9.60 2.44 17.07
CA PRO A 182 9.75 3.51 16.09
C PRO A 182 11.12 3.52 15.39
N SER A 183 12.20 3.22 16.12
CA SER A 183 13.55 3.16 15.54
C SER A 183 13.72 1.96 14.60
N ILE A 184 13.10 0.82 14.91
CA ILE A 184 13.13 -0.36 14.04
C ILE A 184 12.28 -0.13 12.78
N VAL A 185 11.12 0.53 12.90
CA VAL A 185 10.33 0.94 11.72
C VAL A 185 11.14 1.88 10.84
N ARG A 186 11.89 2.83 11.42
CA ARG A 186 12.79 3.72 10.70
C ARG A 186 13.88 2.95 9.96
N GLU A 187 14.46 1.92 10.57
CA GLU A 187 15.44 1.03 9.95
C GLU A 187 14.85 0.25 8.76
N ILE A 188 13.63 -0.30 8.90
CA ILE A 188 12.93 -0.97 7.78
C ILE A 188 12.79 -0.02 6.59
N VAL A 189 12.33 1.23 6.83
CA VAL A 189 12.16 2.23 5.77
C VAL A 189 13.50 2.65 5.18
N TYR A 190 14.58 2.72 5.98
CA TYR A 190 15.93 2.98 5.50
C TYR A 190 16.40 1.90 4.51
N HIS A 191 16.26 0.62 4.86
CA HIS A 191 16.63 -0.47 3.93
C HIS A 191 15.81 -0.42 2.63
N MET A 192 14.55 -0.02 2.69
CA MET A 192 13.73 0.16 1.49
C MET A 192 14.17 1.37 0.65
N LEU A 193 14.64 2.46 1.28
CA LEU A 193 15.23 3.60 0.59
C LEU A 193 16.50 3.22 -0.17
N CYS A 194 17.34 2.37 0.42
CA CYS A 194 18.55 1.85 -0.21
C CYS A 194 18.26 0.77 -1.26
N GLY A 195 17.02 0.26 -1.31
CA GLY A 195 16.59 -0.80 -2.22
C GLY A 195 16.20 -0.31 -3.62
N GLU A 196 15.70 -1.24 -4.44
CA GLU A 196 15.36 -0.99 -5.85
C GLU A 196 14.31 0.10 -6.07
N ARG A 197 13.44 0.35 -5.09
CA ARG A 197 12.33 1.32 -5.15
C ARG A 197 12.53 2.54 -4.26
N GLY A 198 13.74 2.76 -3.77
CA GLY A 198 14.09 3.89 -2.91
C GLY A 198 13.75 5.25 -3.52
N ALA A 199 13.97 5.42 -4.84
CA ALA A 199 13.60 6.65 -5.56
C ALA A 199 12.08 6.96 -5.50
N ALA A 200 11.21 5.94 -5.41
CA ALA A 200 9.78 6.15 -5.26
C ALA A 200 9.43 6.69 -3.87
N LEU A 201 10.13 6.26 -2.82
CA LEU A 201 10.03 6.83 -1.47
C LEU A 201 10.58 8.25 -1.43
N GLN A 202 11.77 8.49 -2.02
CA GLN A 202 12.36 9.82 -2.11
C GLN A 202 11.45 10.83 -2.81
N ALA A 203 10.74 10.40 -3.87
CA ALA A 203 9.82 11.24 -4.63
C ALA A 203 8.65 11.79 -3.79
N LEU A 204 8.28 11.13 -2.68
CA LEU A 204 7.27 11.63 -1.73
C LEU A 204 7.69 12.93 -1.05
N VAL A 205 8.97 13.12 -0.83
CA VAL A 205 9.55 14.25 -0.09
C VAL A 205 10.07 15.32 -1.02
N ASN A 206 10.56 14.95 -2.18
CA ASN A 206 11.12 15.89 -3.16
C ASN A 206 10.01 16.75 -3.79
N ARG A 207 9.93 18.04 -3.38
CA ARG A 207 8.87 18.98 -3.75
C ARG A 207 8.90 19.45 -5.22
N HIS A 208 9.97 19.18 -5.96
CA HIS A 208 10.17 19.72 -7.31
C HIS A 208 9.85 18.74 -8.44
N THR A 209 9.45 17.52 -8.14
CA THR A 209 9.11 16.50 -9.13
C THR A 209 7.67 16.62 -9.63
N HIS A 210 7.39 16.13 -10.84
CA HIS A 210 6.02 15.98 -11.33
C HIS A 210 5.20 15.07 -10.41
N PHE A 211 5.82 14.04 -9.83
CA PHE A 211 5.20 13.14 -8.87
C PHE A 211 4.68 13.89 -7.63
N SER A 212 5.50 14.76 -7.02
CA SER A 212 5.10 15.51 -5.82
C SER A 212 3.97 16.52 -6.10
N ARG A 213 3.94 17.10 -7.30
CA ARG A 213 2.82 17.95 -7.73
C ARG A 213 1.53 17.15 -7.85
N ILE A 214 1.58 15.97 -8.46
CA ILE A 214 0.41 15.07 -8.52
C ILE A 214 0.00 14.60 -7.13
N ALA A 215 0.93 14.23 -6.25
CA ALA A 215 0.63 13.88 -4.86
C ALA A 215 -0.05 15.04 -4.09
N LYS A 216 0.31 16.31 -4.39
CA LYS A 216 -0.39 17.50 -3.88
C LYS A 216 -1.83 17.57 -4.39
N ALA A 217 -2.06 17.36 -5.69
CA ALA A 217 -3.40 17.34 -6.28
C ALA A 217 -4.27 16.21 -5.70
N LEU A 218 -3.70 15.03 -5.45
CA LEU A 218 -4.40 13.92 -4.81
C LEU A 218 -4.84 14.28 -3.38
N ARG A 219 -3.97 14.90 -2.58
CA ARG A 219 -4.34 15.41 -1.24
C ARG A 219 -5.43 16.48 -1.30
N HIS A 220 -5.40 17.34 -2.31
CA HIS A 220 -6.49 18.32 -2.51
C HIS A 220 -7.82 17.61 -2.81
N ILE A 221 -7.82 16.62 -3.69
CA ILE A 221 -9.01 15.79 -3.96
C ILE A 221 -9.51 15.12 -2.67
N GLU A 222 -8.61 14.56 -1.86
CA GLU A 222 -8.97 13.90 -0.59
C GLU A 222 -9.64 14.83 0.42
N ASN A 223 -9.24 16.09 0.46
CA ASN A 223 -9.78 17.07 1.39
C ASN A 223 -11.08 17.72 0.88
N HIS A 224 -11.29 17.78 -0.45
CA HIS A 224 -12.38 18.52 -1.10
C HIS A 224 -13.25 17.64 -2.00
N TYR A 225 -13.19 16.29 -1.85
CA TYR A 225 -13.88 15.34 -2.75
C TYR A 225 -15.40 15.57 -2.85
N ALA A 226 -16.02 16.13 -1.82
CA ALA A 226 -17.46 16.40 -1.81
C ALA A 226 -17.85 17.65 -2.64
N GLU A 227 -16.87 18.49 -2.96
CA GLU A 227 -17.08 19.74 -3.69
C GLU A 227 -17.03 19.54 -5.20
N SER A 228 -17.48 20.52 -5.96
CA SER A 228 -17.32 20.55 -7.41
C SER A 228 -15.88 20.88 -7.77
N LEU A 229 -15.11 19.88 -8.15
CA LEU A 229 -13.71 20.02 -8.57
C LEU A 229 -13.60 19.91 -10.09
N SER A 230 -12.98 20.92 -10.72
CA SER A 230 -12.63 20.86 -12.14
C SER A 230 -11.16 20.48 -12.35
N VAL A 231 -10.87 19.90 -13.51
CA VAL A 231 -9.49 19.52 -13.86
C VAL A 231 -8.60 20.74 -14.01
N GLU A 232 -9.16 21.86 -14.51
CA GLU A 232 -8.48 23.13 -14.67
C GLU A 232 -8.05 23.70 -13.30
N GLN A 233 -8.92 23.64 -12.30
CA GLN A 233 -8.60 24.07 -10.94
C GLN A 233 -7.45 23.24 -10.35
N LEU A 234 -7.53 21.91 -10.47
CA LEU A 234 -6.49 21.02 -9.98
C LEU A 234 -5.14 21.24 -10.67
N ALA A 235 -5.15 21.43 -12.00
CA ALA A 235 -3.93 21.71 -12.77
C ALA A 235 -3.29 23.03 -12.36
N ASN A 236 -4.10 24.10 -12.20
CA ASN A 236 -3.63 25.43 -11.78
C ASN A 236 -3.02 25.40 -10.38
N GLU A 237 -3.62 24.67 -9.43
CA GLU A 237 -3.13 24.56 -8.05
C GLU A 237 -1.72 23.96 -7.96
N VAL A 238 -1.38 23.09 -8.92
CA VAL A 238 -0.06 22.42 -8.97
C VAL A 238 0.86 23.02 -10.03
N ASN A 239 0.50 24.19 -10.59
CA ASN A 239 1.26 24.92 -11.61
C ASN A 239 1.60 24.03 -12.84
N MET A 240 0.57 23.38 -13.40
CA MET A 240 0.65 22.58 -14.62
C MET A 240 -0.36 23.05 -15.65
N SER A 241 -0.04 22.92 -16.95
CA SER A 241 -1.07 23.01 -17.98
C SER A 241 -2.02 21.80 -17.85
N VAL A 242 -3.26 21.94 -18.29
CA VAL A 242 -4.27 20.86 -18.22
C VAL A 242 -3.77 19.57 -18.91
N SER A 243 -3.11 19.72 -20.06
CA SER A 243 -2.55 18.57 -20.81
C SER A 243 -1.44 17.86 -20.01
N ALA A 244 -0.48 18.64 -19.47
CA ALA A 244 0.61 18.09 -18.65
C ALA A 244 0.06 17.45 -17.37
N PHE A 245 -0.95 18.06 -16.74
CA PHE A 245 -1.61 17.51 -15.57
C PHE A 245 -2.25 16.16 -15.86
N HIS A 246 -3.06 16.04 -16.93
CA HIS A 246 -3.67 14.77 -17.33
C HIS A 246 -2.62 13.68 -17.57
N GLN A 247 -1.54 14.00 -18.29
CA GLN A 247 -0.48 13.04 -18.61
C GLN A 247 0.23 12.55 -17.33
N ASN A 248 0.68 13.48 -16.49
CA ASN A 248 1.38 13.15 -15.25
C ASN A 248 0.45 12.46 -14.23
N PHE A 249 -0.82 12.90 -14.12
CA PHE A 249 -1.80 12.27 -13.25
C PHE A 249 -2.02 10.81 -13.64
N LYS A 250 -2.19 10.54 -14.95
CA LYS A 250 -2.34 9.17 -15.45
C LYS A 250 -1.06 8.34 -15.27
N ALA A 251 0.13 8.94 -15.42
CA ALA A 251 1.39 8.25 -15.16
C ALA A 251 1.52 7.78 -13.71
N VAL A 252 1.10 8.62 -12.74
CA VAL A 252 1.18 8.32 -11.30
C VAL A 252 0.04 7.38 -10.85
N THR A 253 -1.21 7.66 -11.26
CA THR A 253 -2.41 6.98 -10.73
C THR A 253 -2.98 5.91 -11.65
N ASN A 254 -2.48 5.82 -12.89
CA ASN A 254 -2.97 4.98 -13.96
C ASN A 254 -4.46 5.19 -14.34
N THR A 255 -5.04 6.32 -13.92
CA THR A 255 -6.43 6.70 -14.20
C THR A 255 -6.55 8.19 -14.51
N SER A 256 -7.69 8.65 -15.04
CA SER A 256 -7.92 10.08 -15.24
C SER A 256 -8.33 10.77 -13.94
N PRO A 257 -8.11 12.11 -13.79
CA PRO A 257 -8.48 12.84 -12.57
C PRO A 257 -9.96 12.69 -12.18
N LEU A 258 -10.87 12.80 -13.15
CA LEU A 258 -12.31 12.66 -12.89
C LEU A 258 -12.70 11.23 -12.50
N GLN A 259 -12.09 10.21 -13.12
CA GLN A 259 -12.35 8.84 -12.76
C GLN A 259 -11.80 8.52 -11.35
N TYR A 260 -10.65 9.06 -11.02
CA TYR A 260 -10.08 8.97 -9.66
C TYR A 260 -11.03 9.57 -8.63
N LEU A 261 -11.49 10.83 -8.84
CA LEU A 261 -12.44 11.50 -7.95
C LEU A 261 -13.72 10.66 -7.75
N LYS A 262 -14.28 10.10 -8.83
CA LYS A 262 -15.46 9.22 -8.76
C LYS A 262 -15.19 7.98 -7.92
N SER A 263 -14.10 7.27 -8.18
CA SER A 263 -13.69 6.08 -7.40
C SER A 263 -13.49 6.43 -5.93
N TYR A 264 -12.83 7.55 -5.64
CA TYR A 264 -12.61 8.03 -4.28
C TYR A 264 -13.93 8.29 -3.53
N ARG A 265 -14.88 9.01 -4.17
CA ARG A 265 -16.23 9.25 -3.62
C ARG A 265 -16.96 7.95 -3.31
N LEU A 266 -16.93 6.98 -4.23
CA LEU A 266 -17.56 5.68 -4.04
C LEU A 266 -16.95 4.91 -2.86
N HIS A 267 -15.64 4.89 -2.71
CA HIS A 267 -14.96 4.27 -1.57
C HIS A 267 -15.31 4.99 -0.25
N LYS A 268 -15.28 6.31 -0.21
CA LYS A 268 -15.66 7.08 0.99
C LYS A 268 -17.13 6.85 1.39
N SER A 269 -18.05 6.80 0.40
CA SER A 269 -19.44 6.49 0.68
C SER A 269 -19.62 5.08 1.26
N ARG A 270 -18.87 4.08 0.75
CA ARG A 270 -18.88 2.71 1.27
C ARG A 270 -18.41 2.66 2.73
N LEU A 271 -17.34 3.38 3.07
CA LEU A 271 -16.85 3.48 4.46
C LEU A 271 -17.88 4.15 5.39
N MET A 272 -18.50 5.26 4.95
CA MET A 272 -19.55 5.93 5.74
C MET A 272 -20.76 5.02 5.98
N MET A 273 -21.17 4.24 4.98
CA MET A 273 -22.27 3.28 5.14
C MET A 273 -21.87 2.11 6.06
N LEU A 274 -20.65 1.62 5.97
CA LEU A 274 -20.15 0.49 6.75
C LEU A 274 -19.90 0.86 8.21
N ASN A 275 -19.14 1.94 8.45
CA ASN A 275 -18.65 2.32 9.76
C ASN A 275 -19.64 3.20 10.53
N ASP A 276 -20.27 4.18 9.86
CA ASP A 276 -21.16 5.15 10.46
C ASP A 276 -22.64 4.73 10.32
N GLY A 277 -22.93 3.62 9.62
CA GLY A 277 -24.28 3.11 9.41
C GLY A 277 -25.17 4.02 8.54
N LEU A 278 -24.59 4.91 7.75
CA LEU A 278 -25.35 5.86 6.94
C LEU A 278 -26.18 5.16 5.85
N ARG A 279 -27.38 5.67 5.59
CA ARG A 279 -28.17 5.23 4.44
C ARG A 279 -27.53 5.70 3.14
N ALA A 280 -27.68 4.92 2.07
CA ALA A 280 -27.07 5.18 0.75
C ALA A 280 -27.35 6.59 0.20
N GLY A 281 -28.57 7.12 0.37
CA GLY A 281 -28.91 8.47 -0.07
C GLY A 281 -28.14 9.57 0.71
N VAL A 282 -27.95 9.38 2.02
CA VAL A 282 -27.20 10.32 2.86
C VAL A 282 -25.71 10.24 2.53
N ALA A 283 -25.18 9.05 2.36
CA ALA A 283 -23.78 8.84 1.95
C ALA A 283 -23.49 9.46 0.58
N ALA A 284 -24.40 9.27 -0.40
CA ALA A 284 -24.31 9.88 -1.73
C ALA A 284 -24.19 11.40 -1.67
N SER A 285 -25.09 12.06 -0.93
CA SER A 285 -25.07 13.53 -0.74
C SER A 285 -23.77 13.99 -0.07
N ARG A 286 -23.32 13.29 0.98
CA ARG A 286 -22.07 13.66 1.71
C ARG A 286 -20.81 13.54 0.88
N VAL A 287 -20.80 12.70 -0.15
CA VAL A 287 -19.65 12.56 -1.04
C VAL A 287 -19.79 13.38 -2.35
N GLY A 288 -20.81 14.25 -2.43
CA GLY A 288 -20.96 15.21 -3.52
C GLY A 288 -21.70 14.66 -4.76
N TYR A 289 -22.58 13.65 -4.60
CA TYR A 289 -23.54 13.26 -5.65
C TYR A 289 -24.86 14.04 -5.49
N GLU A 290 -25.27 14.69 -6.57
CA GLU A 290 -26.57 15.40 -6.63
C GLU A 290 -27.74 14.44 -6.83
N SER A 291 -27.51 13.30 -7.49
CA SER A 291 -28.53 12.29 -7.78
C SER A 291 -28.21 10.97 -7.12
N VAL A 292 -29.09 10.53 -6.21
CA VAL A 292 -29.00 9.20 -5.56
C VAL A 292 -29.14 8.06 -6.58
N SER A 293 -29.92 8.26 -7.62
CA SER A 293 -30.09 7.27 -8.70
C SER A 293 -28.81 7.12 -9.53
N GLN A 294 -28.12 8.22 -9.81
CA GLN A 294 -26.82 8.19 -10.48
C GLN A 294 -25.79 7.48 -9.59
N PHE A 295 -25.71 7.88 -8.31
CA PHE A 295 -24.83 7.25 -7.32
C PHE A 295 -25.03 5.72 -7.28
N SER A 296 -26.28 5.25 -7.13
CA SER A 296 -26.58 3.82 -7.01
C SER A 296 -26.16 3.03 -8.25
N ARG A 297 -26.34 3.60 -9.45
CA ARG A 297 -25.88 2.96 -10.70
C ARG A 297 -24.37 2.90 -10.80
N GLU A 298 -23.67 4.00 -10.49
CA GLU A 298 -22.20 4.05 -10.51
C GLU A 298 -21.61 3.14 -9.43
N PHE A 299 -22.19 3.12 -8.23
CA PHE A 299 -21.79 2.25 -7.13
C PHE A 299 -21.91 0.76 -7.50
N LYS A 300 -23.08 0.35 -8.04
CA LYS A 300 -23.29 -1.04 -8.49
C LYS A 300 -22.31 -1.42 -9.60
N ARG A 301 -22.06 -0.53 -10.56
CA ARG A 301 -21.09 -0.79 -11.63
C ARG A 301 -19.67 -0.95 -11.10
N TYR A 302 -19.30 -0.20 -10.06
CA TYR A 302 -17.96 -0.18 -9.50
C TYR A 302 -17.69 -1.35 -8.55
N PHE A 303 -18.63 -1.65 -7.63
CA PHE A 303 -18.49 -2.70 -6.62
C PHE A 303 -19.19 -4.03 -6.99
N GLY A 304 -19.93 -4.07 -8.09
CA GLY A 304 -20.65 -5.25 -8.55
C GLY A 304 -22.02 -5.46 -7.90
N ALA A 305 -22.34 -4.77 -6.79
CA ALA A 305 -23.60 -4.89 -6.06
C ALA A 305 -24.18 -3.51 -5.70
N PRO A 306 -25.51 -3.39 -5.51
CA PRO A 306 -26.14 -2.18 -4.98
C PRO A 306 -25.57 -1.81 -3.60
N PRO A 307 -25.64 -0.52 -3.17
CA PRO A 307 -25.04 -0.07 -1.92
C PRO A 307 -25.46 -0.88 -0.70
N GLY A 308 -26.76 -1.18 -0.54
CA GLY A 308 -27.27 -1.94 0.60
C GLY A 308 -26.76 -3.38 0.65
N ASP A 309 -26.74 -4.05 -0.49
CA ASP A 309 -26.30 -5.45 -0.61
C ASP A 309 -24.79 -5.57 -0.37
N GLU A 310 -24.00 -4.63 -0.88
CA GLU A 310 -22.55 -4.58 -0.64
C GLU A 310 -22.24 -4.43 0.85
N ILE A 311 -22.93 -3.52 1.55
CA ILE A 311 -22.72 -3.32 2.99
C ILE A 311 -23.18 -4.54 3.79
N ALA A 312 -24.29 -5.16 3.44
CA ALA A 312 -24.75 -6.40 4.08
C ALA A 312 -23.71 -7.52 3.91
N ARG A 313 -23.16 -7.68 2.70
CA ARG A 313 -22.10 -8.65 2.40
C ARG A 313 -20.83 -8.41 3.24
N LEU A 314 -20.36 -7.16 3.29
CA LEU A 314 -19.14 -6.80 4.05
C LEU A 314 -19.31 -7.04 5.55
N LYS A 315 -20.49 -6.75 6.12
CA LYS A 315 -20.79 -7.03 7.52
C LYS A 315 -20.87 -8.53 7.82
N ALA A 316 -21.44 -9.32 6.92
CA ALA A 316 -21.56 -10.77 7.10
C ALA A 316 -20.20 -11.49 7.04
N THR A 317 -19.25 -10.98 6.24
CA THR A 317 -17.91 -11.56 6.10
C THR A 317 -16.90 -11.01 7.10
N ASN A 318 -17.29 -10.10 7.98
CA ASN A 318 -16.39 -9.37 8.89
C ASN A 318 -15.19 -8.76 8.14
N THR A 319 -15.39 -8.39 6.88
CA THR A 319 -14.33 -7.89 6.00
C THR A 319 -13.99 -6.47 6.40
N VAL A 320 -12.78 -6.26 6.90
CA VAL A 320 -12.24 -4.92 7.12
C VAL A 320 -11.95 -4.29 5.76
N VAL A 321 -12.74 -3.30 5.39
CA VAL A 321 -12.49 -2.47 4.20
C VAL A 321 -11.37 -1.51 4.56
N GLU A 322 -10.21 -1.69 3.94
CA GLU A 322 -9.06 -0.83 4.11
C GLU A 322 -9.41 0.61 3.67
N GLY A 323 -9.14 1.58 4.54
CA GLY A 323 -9.43 2.99 4.28
C GLY A 323 -9.64 3.80 5.55
N ARG A 324 -8.61 3.89 6.38
CA ARG A 324 -8.26 5.02 7.26
C ARG A 324 -6.80 4.98 7.59
#